data_eef77e7c763f63468d7b382eb19aaeba
#
_entry.id   eef77e7c763f63468d7b382eb19aaeba
#
_cell.length_a   1.000
_cell.length_b   1.000
_cell.length_c   1.000
_cell.angle_alpha   90.00
_cell.angle_beta   90.00
_cell.angle_gamma   90.00
#
_symmetry.space_group_name_H-M   'P 1'
#
loop_
_entity.id
_entity.type
_entity.pdbx_description
1 polymer ?
#
loop_
_entity_poly.entity_id
_entity_poly.type
_entity_poly.pdbx_seq_one_letter_code
_entity_poly.pdbx_strand_id
1 'polypeptide(L)'
;MVVLKKFKAALRRMRLQLQDQWFMQDGATAHTARNSREWLAESFGDRVISLKTDFPWFPDLNPCDFILWGYLKDRVYSESPATVLELKNSIIHHVDQLRNNVELQRRVIGEFQKRIRVCLNRQGRHIEHLL
;
A
#
# COMPACT_ATOMS: atom_id res chain seq x y z
N MET A 1 -8.11 14.21 1.28
CA MET A 1 -7.03 15.25 1.45
C MET A 1 -6.32 15.19 2.79
N VAL A 2 -7.02 15.02 3.93
CA VAL A 2 -6.36 14.96 5.27
C VAL A 2 -5.32 13.84 5.35
N VAL A 3 -5.64 12.63 4.87
CA VAL A 3 -4.73 11.45 4.91
C VAL A 3 -3.46 11.71 4.09
N LEU A 4 -3.58 12.21 2.86
CA LEU A 4 -2.43 12.50 1.99
C LEU A 4 -1.51 13.58 2.58
N LYS A 5 -2.07 14.61 3.23
CA LYS A 5 -1.27 15.63 3.95
C LYS A 5 -0.51 15.03 5.14
N LYS A 6 -1.13 14.13 5.92
CA LYS A 6 -0.48 13.40 7.01
C LYS A 6 0.64 12.49 6.49
N PHE A 7 0.40 11.79 5.37
CA PHE A 7 1.40 10.97 4.70
C PHE A 7 2.63 11.79 4.27
N LYS A 8 2.41 12.93 3.61
CA LYS A 8 3.51 13.86 3.25
C LYS A 8 4.32 14.30 4.47
N ALA A 9 3.65 14.62 5.58
CA ALA A 9 4.33 14.98 6.83
C ALA A 9 5.14 13.81 7.41
N ALA A 10 4.63 12.57 7.30
CA ALA A 10 5.37 11.37 7.73
C ALA A 10 6.64 11.15 6.90
N LEU A 11 6.57 11.24 5.57
CA LEU A 11 7.74 11.12 4.70
C LEU A 11 8.81 12.17 5.03
N ARG A 12 8.41 13.42 5.28
CA ARG A 12 9.34 14.47 5.70
C ARG A 12 10.04 14.15 7.03
N ARG A 13 9.31 13.59 8.01
CA ARG A 13 9.93 13.14 9.28
C ARG A 13 10.96 12.02 9.06
N MET A 14 10.73 11.16 8.08
CA MET A 14 11.65 10.11 7.66
C MET A 14 12.82 10.64 6.81
N ARG A 15 12.89 11.96 6.57
CA ARG A 15 13.87 12.62 5.69
C ARG A 15 13.82 12.12 4.23
N LEU A 16 12.69 11.60 3.80
CA LEU A 16 12.46 11.18 2.41
C LEU A 16 11.97 12.37 1.59
N GLN A 17 12.57 12.57 0.43
CA GLN A 17 12.14 13.60 -0.52
C GLN A 17 11.02 13.04 -1.39
N LEU A 18 9.92 13.79 -1.52
CA LEU A 18 8.75 13.37 -2.33
C LEU A 18 9.12 13.16 -3.80
N GLN A 19 10.02 13.99 -4.33
CA GLN A 19 10.48 13.92 -5.71
C GLN A 19 11.25 12.64 -6.06
N ASP A 20 11.74 11.90 -5.05
CA ASP A 20 12.48 10.66 -5.24
C ASP A 20 11.63 9.42 -4.98
N GLN A 21 10.35 9.63 -4.59
CA GLN A 21 9.46 8.54 -4.23
C GLN A 21 8.42 8.27 -5.31
N TRP A 22 8.10 7.01 -5.49
CA TRP A 22 6.91 6.56 -6.20
C TRP A 22 5.75 6.41 -5.23
N PHE A 23 4.57 6.82 -5.65
CA PHE A 23 3.34 6.63 -4.89
C PHE A 23 2.43 5.64 -5.61
N MET A 24 2.00 4.61 -4.89
CA MET A 24 1.06 3.61 -5.42
C MET A 24 -0.25 3.65 -4.65
N GLN A 25 -1.37 3.60 -5.37
CA GLN A 25 -2.72 3.46 -4.79
C GLN A 25 -3.63 2.67 -5.72
N ASP A 26 -4.66 2.05 -5.13
CA ASP A 26 -5.72 1.37 -5.84
C ASP A 26 -6.69 2.33 -6.56
N GLY A 27 -7.71 1.75 -7.23
CA GLY A 27 -8.74 2.48 -7.96
C GLY A 27 -9.96 2.90 -7.14
N ALA A 28 -9.90 2.91 -5.80
CA ALA A 28 -11.02 3.34 -4.96
C ALA A 28 -11.52 4.75 -5.32
N THR A 29 -12.80 5.00 -5.17
CA THR A 29 -13.44 6.27 -5.59
C THR A 29 -12.77 7.50 -4.97
N ALA A 30 -12.39 7.42 -3.70
CA ALA A 30 -11.68 8.50 -3.01
C ALA A 30 -10.28 8.76 -3.59
N HIS A 31 -9.61 7.72 -4.10
CA HIS A 31 -8.28 7.79 -4.71
C HIS A 31 -8.33 8.36 -6.12
N THR A 32 -9.39 8.06 -6.88
CA THR A 32 -9.59 8.53 -8.24
C THR A 32 -10.31 9.87 -8.32
N ALA A 33 -10.74 10.44 -7.19
CA ALA A 33 -11.36 11.76 -7.13
C ALA A 33 -10.41 12.84 -7.68
N ARG A 34 -10.97 13.84 -8.36
CA ARG A 34 -10.21 14.92 -9.01
C ARG A 34 -9.20 15.56 -8.07
N ASN A 35 -9.63 16.01 -6.90
CA ASN A 35 -8.75 16.69 -5.93
C ASN A 35 -7.60 15.79 -5.43
N SER A 36 -7.84 14.47 -5.32
CA SER A 36 -6.79 13.50 -4.91
C SER A 36 -5.74 13.37 -6.01
N ARG A 37 -6.19 13.24 -7.26
CA ARG A 37 -5.30 13.13 -8.42
C ARG A 37 -4.47 14.38 -8.66
N GLU A 38 -5.08 15.57 -8.60
CA GLU A 38 -4.39 16.86 -8.73
C GLU A 38 -3.30 16.99 -7.67
N TRP A 39 -3.62 16.68 -6.41
CA TRP A 39 -2.65 16.73 -5.33
C TRP A 39 -1.49 15.73 -5.53
N LEU A 40 -1.77 14.52 -6.04
CA LEU A 40 -0.73 13.53 -6.33
C LEU A 40 0.17 14.00 -7.48
N ALA A 41 -0.39 14.52 -8.55
CA ALA A 41 0.36 15.07 -9.67
C ALA A 41 1.29 16.21 -9.24
N GLU A 42 0.79 17.14 -8.41
CA GLU A 42 1.61 18.23 -7.84
C GLU A 42 2.72 17.72 -6.92
N SER A 43 2.46 16.61 -6.18
CA SER A 43 3.39 16.11 -5.15
C SER A 43 4.44 15.15 -5.69
N PHE A 44 4.09 14.32 -6.68
CA PHE A 44 4.90 13.22 -7.19
C PHE A 44 5.19 13.32 -8.70
N GLY A 45 4.52 14.24 -9.43
CA GLY A 45 4.63 14.31 -10.90
C GLY A 45 4.17 13.00 -11.55
N ASP A 46 4.99 12.46 -12.44
CA ASP A 46 4.69 11.22 -13.18
C ASP A 46 4.95 9.94 -12.38
N ARG A 47 5.46 10.06 -11.14
CA ARG A 47 5.76 8.91 -10.26
C ARG A 47 4.55 8.45 -9.45
N VAL A 48 3.40 8.29 -10.12
CA VAL A 48 2.17 7.79 -9.52
C VAL A 48 1.71 6.54 -10.25
N ILE A 49 1.59 5.43 -9.53
CA ILE A 49 1.00 4.18 -10.00
C ILE A 49 -0.45 4.14 -9.51
N SER A 50 -1.40 4.29 -10.42
CA SER A 50 -2.83 4.36 -10.08
C SER A 50 -3.71 4.03 -11.29
N LEU A 51 -5.02 3.89 -11.09
CA LEU A 51 -5.97 3.49 -12.12
C LEU A 51 -6.03 4.47 -13.30
N LYS A 52 -5.69 5.70 -13.21
CA LYS A 52 -5.82 6.71 -14.27
C LYS A 52 -4.52 7.49 -14.48
N THR A 53 -3.39 6.77 -14.50
CA THR A 53 -2.07 7.32 -14.76
C THR A 53 -1.36 6.48 -15.83
N ASP A 54 -0.24 6.94 -16.31
CA ASP A 54 0.58 6.22 -17.31
C ASP A 54 1.11 4.89 -16.78
N PHE A 55 1.21 4.76 -15.46
CA PHE A 55 1.57 3.52 -14.77
C PHE A 55 0.33 2.94 -14.09
N PRO A 56 -0.37 1.98 -14.72
CA PRO A 56 -1.59 1.41 -14.15
C PRO A 56 -1.28 0.61 -12.88
N TRP A 57 -2.15 0.78 -11.87
CA TRP A 57 -2.09 0.00 -10.64
C TRP A 57 -2.46 -1.47 -10.90
N PHE A 58 -1.71 -2.35 -10.25
CA PHE A 58 -1.86 -3.79 -10.37
C PHE A 58 -1.89 -4.44 -8.97
N PRO A 59 -3.01 -5.06 -8.54
CA PRO A 59 -3.16 -5.58 -7.17
C PRO A 59 -2.12 -6.62 -6.81
N ASP A 60 -1.78 -7.54 -7.73
CA ASP A 60 -0.81 -8.60 -7.51
C ASP A 60 0.60 -8.09 -7.18
N LEU A 61 0.89 -6.83 -7.51
CA LEU A 61 2.15 -6.15 -7.24
C LEU A 61 2.07 -5.13 -6.10
N ASN A 62 0.90 -4.95 -5.46
CA ASN A 62 0.76 -4.04 -4.34
C ASN A 62 0.88 -4.79 -3.01
N PRO A 63 1.92 -4.54 -2.18
CA PRO A 63 2.07 -5.18 -0.87
C PRO A 63 0.89 -5.01 0.07
N CYS A 64 0.14 -3.92 -0.05
CA CYS A 64 -1.08 -3.74 0.74
C CYS A 64 -2.14 -4.78 0.38
N ASP A 65 -2.25 -5.13 -0.91
CA ASP A 65 -3.28 -6.05 -1.40
C ASP A 65 -2.87 -7.50 -1.20
N PHE A 66 -1.66 -7.88 -1.54
CA PHE A 66 -1.25 -9.28 -1.47
C PHE A 66 -0.80 -9.75 -0.07
N ILE A 67 -0.53 -8.83 0.88
CA ILE A 67 -0.12 -9.21 2.25
C ILE A 67 -0.84 -8.42 3.34
N LEU A 68 -0.80 -7.07 3.30
CA LEU A 68 -1.17 -6.25 4.46
C LEU A 68 -2.61 -6.47 4.89
N TRP A 69 -3.54 -6.44 3.95
CA TRP A 69 -4.96 -6.59 4.28
C TRP A 69 -5.30 -7.97 4.81
N GLY A 70 -4.73 -9.05 4.24
CA GLY A 70 -4.87 -10.41 4.76
C GLY A 70 -4.31 -10.53 6.17
N TYR A 71 -3.06 -10.12 6.37
CA TYR A 71 -2.40 -10.14 7.67
C TYR A 71 -3.20 -9.42 8.76
N LEU A 72 -3.68 -8.21 8.49
CA LEU A 72 -4.47 -7.44 9.46
C LEU A 72 -5.82 -8.10 9.75
N LYS A 73 -6.52 -8.56 8.72
CA LYS A 73 -7.80 -9.25 8.90
C LYS A 73 -7.67 -10.48 9.79
N ASP A 74 -6.72 -11.35 9.49
CA ASP A 74 -6.51 -12.58 10.25
C ASP A 74 -6.22 -12.30 11.72
N ARG A 75 -5.36 -11.33 12.01
CA ARG A 75 -4.97 -10.98 13.39
C ARG A 75 -6.10 -10.30 14.14
N VAL A 76 -6.68 -9.28 13.55
CA VAL A 76 -7.72 -8.47 14.20
C VAL A 76 -8.98 -9.29 14.47
N TYR A 77 -9.43 -10.10 13.51
CA TYR A 77 -10.64 -10.88 13.69
C TYR A 77 -10.46 -12.14 14.54
N SER A 78 -9.23 -12.65 14.68
CA SER A 78 -8.94 -13.72 15.66
C SER A 78 -9.15 -13.27 17.10
N GLU A 79 -9.06 -11.98 17.39
CA GLU A 79 -9.31 -11.36 18.69
C GLU A 79 -10.82 -11.13 18.96
N SER A 80 -11.67 -11.28 17.92
CA SER A 80 -13.14 -11.11 18.02
C SER A 80 -13.55 -9.78 18.68
N PRO A 81 -13.10 -8.61 18.19
CA PRO A 81 -13.39 -7.32 18.82
C PRO A 81 -14.90 -7.07 18.86
N ALA A 82 -15.46 -6.82 20.03
CA ALA A 82 -16.89 -6.64 20.26
C ALA A 82 -17.37 -5.20 19.96
N THR A 83 -16.45 -4.22 19.96
CA THR A 83 -16.76 -2.82 19.77
C THR A 83 -15.89 -2.19 18.68
N VAL A 84 -16.36 -1.08 18.10
CA VAL A 84 -15.57 -0.29 17.13
C VAL A 84 -14.28 0.26 17.76
N LEU A 85 -14.28 0.53 19.05
CA LEU A 85 -13.10 1.00 19.76
C LEU A 85 -12.06 -0.12 19.89
N GLU A 86 -12.48 -1.32 20.28
CA GLU A 86 -11.60 -2.50 20.32
C GLU A 86 -11.04 -2.82 18.94
N LEU A 87 -11.90 -2.81 17.90
CA LEU A 87 -11.46 -3.00 16.52
C LEU A 87 -10.36 -2.01 16.11
N LYS A 88 -10.53 -0.71 16.40
CA LYS A 88 -9.53 0.30 16.10
C LYS A 88 -8.23 0.08 16.86
N ASN A 89 -8.31 -0.27 18.15
CA ASN A 89 -7.14 -0.52 18.98
C ASN A 89 -6.38 -1.75 18.50
N SER A 90 -7.07 -2.83 18.15
CA SER A 90 -6.48 -4.03 17.57
C SER A 90 -5.77 -3.74 16.24
N ILE A 91 -6.40 -2.98 15.34
CA ILE A 91 -5.77 -2.56 14.08
C ILE A 91 -4.48 -1.77 14.34
N ILE A 92 -4.51 -0.78 15.24
CA ILE A 92 -3.33 0.03 15.58
C ILE A 92 -2.23 -0.85 16.14
N HIS A 93 -2.56 -1.75 17.07
CA HIS A 93 -1.62 -2.69 17.68
C HIS A 93 -0.91 -3.55 16.63
N HIS A 94 -1.65 -4.19 15.72
CA HIS A 94 -1.06 -5.05 14.69
C HIS A 94 -0.29 -4.28 13.61
N VAL A 95 -0.70 -3.06 13.28
CA VAL A 95 0.09 -2.16 12.41
C VAL A 95 1.43 -1.80 13.06
N ASP A 96 1.46 -1.52 14.37
CA ASP A 96 2.70 -1.22 15.08
C ASP A 96 3.59 -2.45 15.22
N GLN A 97 3.03 -3.64 15.43
CA GLN A 97 3.78 -4.91 15.37
C GLN A 97 4.43 -5.10 13.99
N LEU A 98 3.68 -4.89 12.91
CA LEU A 98 4.20 -4.99 11.55
C LEU A 98 5.33 -3.99 11.29
N ARG A 99 5.17 -2.75 11.76
CA ARG A 99 6.16 -1.68 11.64
C ARG A 99 7.49 -2.03 12.30
N ASN A 100 7.44 -2.74 13.43
CA ASN A 100 8.62 -3.11 14.21
C ASN A 100 9.22 -4.46 13.79
N ASN A 101 8.56 -5.20 12.90
CA ASN A 101 9.02 -6.51 12.43
C ASN A 101 9.82 -6.38 11.13
N VAL A 102 11.10 -6.06 11.27
CA VAL A 102 12.03 -5.87 10.13
C VAL A 102 12.16 -7.14 9.28
N GLU A 103 12.12 -8.32 9.88
CA GLU A 103 12.21 -9.59 9.17
C GLU A 103 10.99 -9.80 8.26
N LEU A 104 9.80 -9.56 8.78
CA LEU A 104 8.57 -9.63 7.98
C LEU A 104 8.61 -8.60 6.83
N GLN A 105 9.07 -7.38 7.08
CA GLN A 105 9.21 -6.36 6.04
C GLN A 105 10.17 -6.80 4.93
N ARG A 106 11.33 -7.41 5.27
CA ARG A 106 12.27 -7.95 4.29
C ARG A 106 11.65 -9.07 3.46
N ARG A 107 10.88 -9.97 4.08
CA ARG A 107 10.15 -11.02 3.37
C ARG A 107 9.11 -10.45 2.40
N VAL A 108 8.37 -9.40 2.80
CA VAL A 108 7.41 -8.71 1.92
C VAL A 108 8.11 -8.12 0.69
N ILE A 109 9.26 -7.47 0.88
CA ILE A 109 10.04 -6.92 -0.25
C ILE A 109 10.58 -8.04 -1.14
N GLY A 110 11.06 -9.14 -0.58
CA GLY A 110 11.49 -10.31 -1.35
C GLY A 110 10.36 -10.91 -2.18
N GLU A 111 9.17 -11.03 -1.62
CA GLU A 111 7.98 -11.52 -2.33
C GLU A 111 7.55 -10.55 -3.43
N PHE A 112 7.59 -9.24 -3.19
CA PHE A 112 7.33 -8.24 -4.21
C PHE A 112 8.28 -8.38 -5.41
N GLN A 113 9.57 -8.57 -5.17
CA GLN A 113 10.56 -8.77 -6.23
C GLN A 113 10.29 -10.05 -7.04
N LYS A 114 9.89 -11.14 -6.37
CA LYS A 114 9.49 -12.39 -7.02
C LYS A 114 8.26 -12.18 -7.91
N ARG A 115 7.24 -11.51 -7.40
CA ARG A 115 6.00 -11.17 -8.12
C ARG A 115 6.27 -10.35 -9.37
N ILE A 116 7.15 -9.35 -9.30
CA ILE A 116 7.57 -8.58 -10.48
C ILE A 116 8.16 -9.49 -11.56
N ARG A 117 9.07 -10.41 -11.21
CA ARG A 117 9.68 -11.33 -12.17
C ARG A 117 8.65 -12.23 -12.83
N VAL A 118 7.72 -12.79 -12.05
CA VAL A 118 6.62 -13.63 -12.58
C VAL A 118 5.73 -12.81 -13.51
N CYS A 119 5.36 -11.60 -13.13
CA CYS A 119 4.55 -10.69 -13.94
C CYS A 119 5.22 -10.34 -15.27
N LEU A 120 6.51 -10.02 -15.27
CA LEU A 120 7.29 -9.76 -16.49
C LEU A 120 7.32 -10.99 -17.41
N ASN A 121 7.56 -12.19 -16.88
CA ASN A 121 7.55 -13.44 -17.64
C ASN A 121 6.17 -13.76 -18.24
N ARG A 122 5.11 -13.21 -17.65
CA ARG A 122 3.72 -13.33 -18.09
C ARG A 122 3.23 -12.14 -18.90
N GLN A 123 4.13 -11.26 -19.32
CA GLN A 123 3.79 -10.07 -20.14
C GLN A 123 2.73 -9.17 -19.49
N GLY A 124 2.80 -8.98 -18.18
CA GLY A 124 1.88 -8.15 -17.42
C GLY A 124 0.50 -8.77 -17.11
N ARG A 125 0.31 -10.07 -17.33
CA ARG A 125 -0.93 -10.76 -16.99
C ARG A 125 -1.05 -11.04 -15.49
N HIS A 126 -2.25 -11.34 -15.04
CA HIS A 126 -2.56 -11.75 -13.67
C HIS A 126 -1.72 -12.94 -13.21
N ILE A 127 -1.17 -12.89 -12.00
CA ILE A 127 -0.19 -13.86 -11.51
C ILE A 127 -0.56 -14.53 -10.19
N GLU A 128 -1.63 -14.06 -9.49
CA GLU A 128 -1.99 -14.55 -8.15
C GLU A 128 -2.17 -16.08 -8.09
N HIS A 129 -2.71 -16.67 -9.14
CA HIS A 129 -2.93 -18.12 -9.25
C HIS A 129 -1.65 -18.94 -9.47
N LEU A 130 -0.50 -18.30 -9.58
CA LEU A 130 0.81 -18.93 -9.84
C LEU A 130 1.76 -18.88 -8.63
N LEU A 131 1.29 -18.30 -7.50
CA LEU A 131 2.13 -17.97 -6.33
C LEU A 131 1.84 -18.87 -5.14
#